data_e66856bded8076ed4f81ee77ff295cfc
#
_entry.id   e66856bded8076ed4f81ee77ff295cfc
#
_cell.length_a   1.000
_cell.length_b   1.000
_cell.length_c   1.000
_cell.angle_alpha   90.00
_cell.angle_beta   90.00
_cell.angle_gamma   90.00
#
_symmetry.space_group_name_H-M   'P 1'
#
loop_
_entity.id
_entity.type
_entity.pdbx_description
1 polymer ?
#
loop_
_entity_poly.entity_id
_entity_poly.type
_entity_poly.pdbx_seq_one_letter_code
_entity_poly.pdbx_strand_id
1 'polypeptide(L)'
;MLYDVIIIGGGPAACAAAVYTARKKLKTLLIAESFGGQSIVSDDIQNWIGEPHIAGFDLAKKLEGHVRAFPDMVEIHSPEKAVKVSGISCEEGRPCDYAVETDRGNTYQGKAVILAAGARRRKLGVPGEEKFEGKGVAYCSTCDAALFADKKVAVVGGGNAGLEAAIDLFPYASEVYVMEFGESPKGDPVTLEEIKQNPKLKGIIVNAQTLEVVGDTFVAGIKYKDRKTNEEKMLAVDGVFIEIGSVPNSEFVKGLVDLDTFGQVIIDSKHASTSQPGIFAAGDITDDPYKQNNISAGDAVKAALSAYAYILQRQKTSPAAEK
;
A
#
# COMPACT_ATOMS: atom_id res chain seq x y z
N MET A 1 9.58 -17.79 22.72
CA MET A 1 10.80 -17.72 21.87
C MET A 1 11.02 -16.26 21.47
N LEU A 2 12.26 -15.76 21.52
CA LEU A 2 12.58 -14.40 21.12
C LEU A 2 13.18 -14.42 19.70
N TYR A 3 12.54 -13.73 18.76
CA TYR A 3 13.06 -13.55 17.39
C TYR A 3 14.03 -12.36 17.35
N ASP A 4 14.94 -12.37 16.38
CA ASP A 4 15.76 -11.18 16.12
C ASP A 4 14.91 -10.09 15.46
N VAL A 5 14.05 -10.47 14.50
CA VAL A 5 13.15 -9.55 13.80
C VAL A 5 11.78 -10.19 13.63
N ILE A 6 10.73 -9.40 13.86
CA ILE A 6 9.36 -9.74 13.45
C ILE A 6 8.98 -8.83 12.29
N ILE A 7 8.50 -9.40 11.19
CA ILE A 7 8.02 -8.68 10.00
C ILE A 7 6.50 -8.82 9.93
N ILE A 8 5.79 -7.71 9.80
CA ILE A 8 4.33 -7.67 9.74
C ILE A 8 3.88 -7.28 8.33
N GLY A 9 3.27 -8.22 7.61
CA GLY A 9 2.78 -8.06 6.25
C GLY A 9 3.19 -9.20 5.33
N GLY A 10 2.60 -9.27 4.13
CA GLY A 10 2.85 -10.32 3.12
C GLY A 10 3.04 -9.76 1.70
N GLY A 11 3.10 -8.44 1.55
CA GLY A 11 3.35 -7.77 0.27
C GLY A 11 4.83 -7.75 -0.15
N PRO A 12 5.17 -7.06 -1.25
CA PRO A 12 6.54 -6.94 -1.74
C PRO A 12 7.53 -6.43 -0.69
N ALA A 13 7.14 -5.46 0.13
CA ALA A 13 7.95 -4.94 1.23
C ALA A 13 8.29 -6.04 2.25
N ALA A 14 7.29 -6.76 2.73
CA ALA A 14 7.50 -7.81 3.74
C ALA A 14 8.39 -8.94 3.20
N CYS A 15 8.15 -9.37 1.97
CA CYS A 15 8.96 -10.41 1.31
C CYS A 15 10.41 -9.96 1.13
N ALA A 16 10.66 -8.72 0.67
CA ALA A 16 11.99 -8.18 0.53
C ALA A 16 12.72 -8.10 1.88
N ALA A 17 12.05 -7.59 2.93
CA ALA A 17 12.60 -7.57 4.28
C ALA A 17 12.98 -8.97 4.77
N ALA A 18 12.09 -9.97 4.60
CA ALA A 18 12.31 -11.34 5.04
C ALA A 18 13.52 -12.00 4.35
N VAL A 19 13.65 -11.81 3.03
CA VAL A 19 14.82 -12.30 2.29
C VAL A 19 16.11 -11.67 2.80
N TYR A 20 16.13 -10.36 3.07
CA TYR A 20 17.34 -9.67 3.51
C TYR A 20 17.69 -9.98 4.96
N THR A 21 16.73 -10.10 5.87
CA THR A 21 16.99 -10.53 7.27
C THR A 21 17.52 -11.97 7.32
N ALA A 22 16.95 -12.89 6.52
CA ALA A 22 17.42 -14.26 6.38
C ALA A 22 18.87 -14.32 5.87
N ARG A 23 19.20 -13.55 4.84
CA ARG A 23 20.59 -13.46 4.31
C ARG A 23 21.59 -12.87 5.31
N LYS A 24 21.11 -12.09 6.29
CA LYS A 24 21.90 -11.59 7.44
C LYS A 24 21.92 -12.57 8.62
N LYS A 25 21.35 -13.77 8.44
CA LYS A 25 21.28 -14.81 9.48
C LYS A 25 20.51 -14.38 10.74
N LEU A 26 19.56 -13.48 10.59
CA LEU A 26 18.65 -13.09 11.65
C LEU A 26 17.50 -14.10 11.74
N LYS A 27 17.21 -14.56 12.96
CA LYS A 27 16.02 -15.39 13.21
C LYS A 27 14.78 -14.54 13.07
N THR A 28 14.04 -14.74 11.99
CA THR A 28 12.94 -13.88 11.55
C THR A 28 11.61 -14.59 11.67
N LEU A 29 10.59 -13.91 12.20
CA LEU A 29 9.19 -14.29 12.10
C LEU A 29 8.50 -13.37 11.08
N LEU A 30 7.79 -13.93 10.12
CA LEU A 30 6.92 -13.20 9.22
C LEU A 30 5.46 -13.53 9.54
N ILE A 31 4.66 -12.49 9.87
CA ILE A 31 3.23 -12.60 10.15
C ILE A 31 2.47 -11.93 9.00
N ALA A 32 1.64 -12.70 8.29
CA ALA A 32 0.90 -12.22 7.13
C ALA A 32 -0.53 -12.76 7.10
N GLU A 33 -1.48 -11.88 6.81
CA GLU A 33 -2.87 -12.28 6.52
C GLU A 33 -2.92 -13.06 5.19
N SER A 34 -2.19 -12.59 4.18
CA SER A 34 -1.98 -13.25 2.88
C SER A 34 -0.69 -12.75 2.23
N PHE A 35 -0.21 -13.46 1.22
CA PHE A 35 0.89 -12.97 0.37
C PHE A 35 0.37 -12.20 -0.83
N GLY A 36 1.21 -11.28 -1.37
CA GLY A 36 0.97 -10.51 -2.58
C GLY A 36 0.56 -9.06 -2.36
N GLY A 37 -0.09 -8.73 -1.23
CA GLY A 37 -0.57 -7.38 -0.95
C GLY A 37 -1.62 -6.91 -1.96
N GLN A 38 -1.73 -5.61 -2.20
CA GLN A 38 -2.74 -5.01 -3.09
C GLN A 38 -2.59 -5.43 -4.56
N SER A 39 -1.39 -5.81 -4.98
CA SER A 39 -1.12 -6.13 -6.41
C SER A 39 -1.63 -7.50 -6.84
N ILE A 40 -2.09 -8.34 -5.92
CA ILE A 40 -2.53 -9.71 -6.22
C ILE A 40 -3.73 -9.77 -7.19
N VAL A 41 -4.54 -8.72 -7.22
CA VAL A 41 -5.74 -8.61 -8.07
C VAL A 41 -5.44 -8.09 -9.48
N SER A 42 -4.21 -7.64 -9.77
CA SER A 42 -3.84 -7.15 -11.09
C SER A 42 -3.69 -8.30 -12.08
N ASP A 43 -4.37 -8.21 -13.21
CA ASP A 43 -4.26 -9.21 -14.28
C ASP A 43 -2.89 -9.15 -14.99
N ASP A 44 -2.31 -7.95 -15.12
CA ASP A 44 -1.01 -7.70 -15.76
C ASP A 44 -0.27 -6.53 -15.11
N ILE A 45 0.85 -6.82 -14.49
CA ILE A 45 1.77 -5.84 -13.90
C ILE A 45 2.92 -5.62 -14.87
N GLN A 46 3.07 -4.41 -15.41
CA GLN A 46 4.09 -4.05 -16.40
C GLN A 46 5.24 -3.21 -15.82
N ASN A 47 5.13 -2.79 -14.57
CA ASN A 47 6.09 -1.90 -13.91
C ASN A 47 6.93 -2.59 -12.82
N TRP A 48 6.90 -3.92 -12.72
CA TRP A 48 7.84 -4.67 -11.88
C TRP A 48 9.16 -4.88 -12.63
N ILE A 49 10.24 -4.26 -12.15
CA ILE A 49 11.55 -4.31 -12.82
C ILE A 49 12.04 -5.76 -12.92
N GLY A 50 12.38 -6.19 -14.14
CA GLY A 50 12.80 -7.55 -14.45
C GLY A 50 11.71 -8.45 -15.01
N GLU A 51 10.46 -8.02 -14.97
CA GLU A 51 9.32 -8.74 -15.55
C GLU A 51 8.47 -7.74 -16.36
N PRO A 52 8.54 -7.76 -17.70
CA PRO A 52 7.78 -6.82 -18.52
C PRO A 52 6.26 -7.05 -18.45
N HIS A 53 5.84 -8.28 -18.16
CA HIS A 53 4.45 -8.68 -17.97
C HIS A 53 4.37 -9.78 -16.93
N ILE A 54 3.61 -9.59 -15.87
CA ILE A 54 3.38 -10.61 -14.85
C ILE A 54 2.03 -10.39 -14.17
N ALA A 55 1.22 -11.46 -14.05
CA ALA A 55 0.00 -11.38 -13.25
C ALA A 55 0.33 -11.19 -11.76
N GLY A 56 -0.49 -10.43 -11.06
CA GLY A 56 -0.28 -10.15 -9.63
C GLY A 56 -0.20 -11.40 -8.77
N PHE A 57 -1.01 -12.40 -9.08
CA PHE A 57 -0.96 -13.72 -8.42
C PHE A 57 0.37 -14.45 -8.63
N ASP A 58 0.94 -14.39 -9.84
CA ASP A 58 2.21 -15.03 -10.14
C ASP A 58 3.39 -14.28 -9.51
N LEU A 59 3.32 -12.95 -9.47
CA LEU A 59 4.28 -12.14 -8.70
C LEU A 59 4.24 -12.51 -7.21
N ALA A 60 3.05 -12.60 -6.63
CA ALA A 60 2.86 -13.01 -5.24
C ALA A 60 3.49 -14.37 -4.95
N LYS A 61 3.27 -15.37 -5.83
CA LYS A 61 3.89 -16.70 -5.72
C LYS A 61 5.43 -16.66 -5.81
N LYS A 62 5.99 -15.85 -6.72
CA LYS A 62 7.45 -15.69 -6.83
C LYS A 62 8.03 -15.09 -5.55
N LEU A 63 7.39 -14.05 -5.01
CA LEU A 63 7.82 -13.39 -3.77
C LEU A 63 7.73 -14.34 -2.56
N GLU A 64 6.62 -15.02 -2.38
CA GLU A 64 6.42 -16.02 -1.33
C GLU A 64 7.45 -17.16 -1.47
N GLY A 65 7.62 -17.70 -2.67
CA GLY A 65 8.59 -18.77 -2.95
C GLY A 65 10.00 -18.37 -2.58
N HIS A 66 10.40 -17.11 -2.81
CA HIS A 66 11.71 -16.61 -2.42
C HIS A 66 11.88 -16.54 -0.89
N VAL A 67 10.83 -16.12 -0.14
CA VAL A 67 10.88 -16.15 1.35
C VAL A 67 11.00 -17.59 1.85
N ARG A 68 10.22 -18.51 1.29
CA ARG A 68 10.22 -19.94 1.65
C ARG A 68 11.52 -20.68 1.31
N ALA A 69 12.40 -20.08 0.50
CA ALA A 69 13.75 -20.62 0.24
C ALA A 69 14.69 -20.49 1.45
N PHE A 70 14.27 -19.84 2.54
CA PHE A 70 15.05 -19.67 3.77
C PHE A 70 14.38 -20.31 4.99
N PRO A 71 14.00 -21.60 4.97
CA PRO A 71 13.17 -22.23 6.03
C PRO A 71 13.86 -22.26 7.39
N ASP A 72 15.19 -22.27 7.44
CA ASP A 72 15.96 -22.28 8.69
C ASP A 72 16.02 -20.90 9.37
N MET A 73 15.74 -19.82 8.61
CA MET A 73 15.88 -18.45 9.09
C MET A 73 14.53 -17.73 9.23
N VAL A 74 13.54 -18.06 8.41
CA VAL A 74 12.24 -17.41 8.38
C VAL A 74 11.15 -18.38 8.73
N GLU A 75 10.54 -18.15 9.89
CA GLU A 75 9.28 -18.78 10.29
C GLU A 75 8.11 -17.95 9.74
N ILE A 76 7.11 -18.61 9.13
CA ILE A 76 5.99 -17.92 8.46
C ILE A 76 4.69 -18.32 9.16
N HIS A 77 3.97 -17.34 9.65
CA HIS A 77 2.62 -17.47 10.17
C HIS A 77 1.64 -16.78 9.21
N SER A 78 0.95 -17.58 8.40
CA SER A 78 -0.07 -17.14 7.45
C SER A 78 -1.10 -18.27 7.26
N PRO A 79 -2.42 -17.96 7.34
CA PRO A 79 -3.05 -16.65 7.52
C PRO A 79 -3.10 -16.23 9.00
N GLU A 80 -2.44 -15.13 9.35
CA GLU A 80 -2.47 -14.53 10.68
C GLU A 80 -2.22 -13.02 10.57
N LYS A 81 -2.93 -12.22 11.40
CA LYS A 81 -2.89 -10.76 11.34
C LYS A 81 -2.41 -10.16 12.65
N ALA A 82 -1.42 -9.29 12.61
CA ALA A 82 -1.03 -8.49 13.77
C ALA A 82 -2.13 -7.47 14.13
N VAL A 83 -2.52 -7.43 15.41
CA VAL A 83 -3.55 -6.53 15.92
C VAL A 83 -3.01 -5.50 16.90
N LYS A 84 -1.81 -5.76 17.47
CA LYS A 84 -1.14 -4.80 18.36
C LYS A 84 0.35 -5.07 18.43
N VAL A 85 1.13 -4.00 18.47
CA VAL A 85 2.56 -4.03 18.82
C VAL A 85 2.75 -3.20 20.09
N SER A 86 3.54 -3.71 21.03
CA SER A 86 3.88 -3.02 22.27
C SER A 86 5.35 -3.23 22.65
N GLY A 87 5.96 -2.23 23.28
CA GLY A 87 7.28 -2.38 23.90
C GLY A 87 7.18 -3.22 25.16
N ILE A 88 8.13 -4.13 25.34
CA ILE A 88 8.31 -4.94 26.55
C ILE A 88 9.75 -4.81 27.04
N SER A 89 9.97 -5.03 28.34
CA SER A 89 11.31 -4.96 28.92
C SER A 89 12.04 -3.63 28.62
N CYS A 90 11.28 -2.52 28.56
CA CYS A 90 11.84 -1.19 28.36
C CYS A 90 12.40 -0.66 29.69
N GLU A 91 13.72 -0.68 29.83
CA GLU A 91 14.44 -0.07 30.96
C GLU A 91 15.11 1.22 30.48
N GLU A 92 15.20 2.23 31.36
CA GLU A 92 15.84 3.48 31.01
C GLU A 92 17.31 3.24 30.59
N GLY A 93 17.66 3.74 29.39
CA GLY A 93 18.98 3.57 28.79
C GLY A 93 19.22 2.23 28.11
N ARG A 94 18.22 1.34 28.04
CA ARG A 94 18.30 0.07 27.31
C ARG A 94 17.31 -0.02 26.17
N PRO A 95 17.67 -0.68 25.06
CA PRO A 95 16.74 -0.94 23.95
C PRO A 95 15.60 -1.87 24.40
N CYS A 96 14.36 -1.55 24.06
CA CYS A 96 13.19 -2.41 24.28
C CYS A 96 13.23 -3.67 23.42
N ASP A 97 12.61 -4.75 23.91
CA ASP A 97 12.05 -5.79 23.07
C ASP A 97 10.58 -5.46 22.77
N TYR A 98 10.00 -6.14 21.81
CA TYR A 98 8.63 -5.88 21.33
C TYR A 98 7.80 -7.14 21.41
N ALA A 99 6.53 -7.00 21.78
CA ALA A 99 5.50 -8.03 21.67
C ALA A 99 4.56 -7.69 20.51
N VAL A 100 4.24 -8.68 19.69
CA VAL A 100 3.25 -8.61 18.61
C VAL A 100 2.11 -9.56 18.93
N GLU A 101 0.93 -9.01 19.18
CA GLU A 101 -0.31 -9.75 19.41
C GLU A 101 -1.04 -9.93 18.07
N THR A 102 -1.70 -11.08 17.89
CA THR A 102 -2.40 -11.41 16.65
C THR A 102 -3.88 -11.70 16.86
N ASP A 103 -4.66 -11.67 15.78
CA ASP A 103 -6.09 -11.98 15.73
C ASP A 103 -6.41 -13.44 16.14
N ARG A 104 -5.40 -14.33 16.16
CA ARG A 104 -5.50 -15.71 16.65
C ARG A 104 -5.21 -15.87 18.14
N GLY A 105 -4.96 -14.75 18.84
CA GLY A 105 -4.64 -14.76 20.26
C GLY A 105 -3.20 -15.16 20.59
N ASN A 106 -2.34 -15.27 19.58
CA ASN A 106 -0.92 -15.53 19.78
C ASN A 106 -0.18 -14.24 20.14
N THR A 107 0.92 -14.39 20.89
CA THR A 107 1.84 -13.29 21.18
C THR A 107 3.27 -13.73 20.89
N TYR A 108 3.94 -12.96 20.04
CA TYR A 108 5.32 -13.21 19.63
C TYR A 108 6.23 -12.09 20.14
N GLN A 109 7.48 -12.44 20.46
CA GLN A 109 8.46 -11.46 20.96
C GLN A 109 9.64 -11.34 20.01
N GLY A 110 10.09 -10.11 19.77
CA GLY A 110 11.23 -9.80 18.90
C GLY A 110 12.06 -8.62 19.38
N LYS A 111 13.34 -8.61 19.04
CA LYS A 111 14.27 -7.52 19.35
C LYS A 111 14.06 -6.30 18.48
N ALA A 112 13.54 -6.50 17.27
CA ALA A 112 13.16 -5.45 16.32
C ALA A 112 11.88 -5.86 15.56
N VAL A 113 11.15 -4.85 15.03
CA VAL A 113 9.94 -5.04 14.25
C VAL A 113 10.06 -4.27 12.93
N ILE A 114 9.66 -4.88 11.80
CA ILE A 114 9.52 -4.22 10.52
C ILE A 114 8.03 -4.17 10.14
N LEU A 115 7.49 -2.96 10.07
CA LEU A 115 6.12 -2.70 9.68
C LEU A 115 6.04 -2.64 8.16
N ALA A 116 5.43 -3.66 7.54
CA ALA A 116 5.28 -3.80 6.09
C ALA A 116 3.83 -4.18 5.70
N ALA A 117 2.87 -3.74 6.54
CA ALA A 117 1.46 -4.10 6.41
C ALA A 117 0.73 -3.37 5.28
N GLY A 118 1.40 -2.43 4.59
CA GLY A 118 0.86 -1.70 3.46
C GLY A 118 -0.31 -0.80 3.82
N ALA A 119 -1.17 -0.55 2.83
CA ALA A 119 -2.37 0.25 2.96
C ALA A 119 -3.53 -0.46 2.25
N ARG A 120 -4.76 -0.09 2.56
CA ARG A 120 -5.96 -0.50 1.83
C ARG A 120 -6.53 0.68 1.06
N ARG A 121 -6.95 0.46 -0.18
CA ARG A 121 -7.64 1.47 -0.98
C ARG A 121 -8.99 1.79 -0.35
N ARG A 122 -9.36 3.06 -0.36
CA ARG A 122 -10.72 3.45 -0.03
C ARG A 122 -11.63 2.99 -1.16
N LYS A 123 -12.67 2.25 -0.80
CA LYS A 123 -13.72 1.86 -1.74
C LYS A 123 -14.86 2.87 -1.69
N LEU A 124 -15.55 3.03 -2.80
CA LEU A 124 -16.79 3.83 -2.86
C LEU A 124 -17.91 3.16 -2.07
N GLY A 125 -17.88 1.82 -2.00
CA GLY A 125 -18.92 1.02 -1.36
C GLY A 125 -20.24 1.01 -2.13
N VAL A 126 -20.17 1.15 -3.46
CA VAL A 126 -21.36 1.20 -4.32
C VAL A 126 -21.56 -0.12 -5.09
N PRO A 127 -22.80 -0.45 -5.48
CA PRO A 127 -23.06 -1.60 -6.35
C PRO A 127 -22.21 -1.57 -7.60
N GLY A 128 -21.73 -2.72 -8.04
CA GLY A 128 -20.89 -2.89 -9.22
C GLY A 128 -19.40 -2.68 -8.99
N GLU A 129 -18.97 -1.95 -7.97
CA GLU A 129 -17.55 -1.70 -7.72
C GLU A 129 -16.74 -3.00 -7.65
N GLU A 130 -17.13 -3.93 -6.77
CA GLU A 130 -16.40 -5.21 -6.60
C GLU A 130 -16.61 -6.16 -7.80
N LYS A 131 -17.79 -6.14 -8.43
CA LYS A 131 -18.07 -6.97 -9.61
C LYS A 131 -17.14 -6.66 -10.78
N PHE A 132 -16.79 -5.38 -10.94
CA PHE A 132 -15.99 -4.90 -12.06
C PHE A 132 -14.53 -4.58 -11.68
N GLU A 133 -14.08 -4.90 -10.48
CA GLU A 133 -12.67 -4.82 -10.11
C GLU A 133 -11.84 -5.70 -11.05
N GLY A 134 -10.82 -5.11 -11.74
CA GLY A 134 -10.07 -5.75 -12.83
C GLY A 134 -10.83 -5.88 -14.16
N LYS A 135 -12.11 -5.49 -14.21
CA LYS A 135 -12.95 -5.55 -15.42
C LYS A 135 -13.45 -4.16 -15.83
N GLY A 136 -12.62 -3.16 -15.61
CA GLY A 136 -12.91 -1.77 -15.91
C GLY A 136 -12.95 -0.86 -14.67
N VAL A 137 -13.02 -1.40 -13.45
CA VAL A 137 -12.72 -0.65 -12.21
C VAL A 137 -11.26 -0.85 -11.85
N ALA A 138 -10.54 0.26 -11.62
CA ALA A 138 -9.14 0.30 -11.25
C ALA A 138 -8.90 1.32 -10.10
N TYR A 139 -7.79 1.16 -9.38
CA TYR A 139 -7.42 1.98 -8.22
C TYR A 139 -5.99 2.54 -8.33
N CYS A 140 -5.33 2.38 -9.48
CA CYS A 140 -3.96 2.83 -9.68
C CYS A 140 -3.74 3.21 -11.14
N SER A 141 -3.70 4.51 -11.44
CA SER A 141 -3.46 5.00 -12.80
C SER A 141 -2.07 4.60 -13.32
N THR A 142 -1.03 4.79 -12.51
CA THR A 142 0.36 4.41 -12.85
C THR A 142 0.50 2.91 -13.19
N CYS A 143 -0.37 2.05 -12.63
CA CYS A 143 -0.34 0.61 -12.87
C CYS A 143 -1.12 0.21 -14.12
N ASP A 144 -2.31 0.80 -14.30
CA ASP A 144 -3.36 0.24 -15.13
C ASP A 144 -3.72 1.13 -16.34
N ALA A 145 -3.21 2.38 -16.43
CA ALA A 145 -3.60 3.32 -17.50
C ALA A 145 -3.42 2.76 -18.90
N ALA A 146 -2.36 1.98 -19.15
CA ALA A 146 -2.10 1.36 -20.45
C ALA A 146 -3.19 0.38 -20.90
N LEU A 147 -3.90 -0.28 -19.97
CA LEU A 147 -5.00 -1.21 -20.26
C LEU A 147 -6.26 -0.49 -20.79
N PHE A 148 -6.29 0.83 -20.66
CA PHE A 148 -7.40 1.68 -21.09
C PHE A 148 -7.09 2.47 -22.37
N ALA A 149 -6.18 1.94 -23.21
CA ALA A 149 -5.90 2.52 -24.51
C ALA A 149 -7.18 2.64 -25.37
N ASP A 150 -7.40 3.82 -25.95
CA ASP A 150 -8.54 4.20 -26.78
C ASP A 150 -9.93 4.12 -26.09
N LYS A 151 -9.96 3.94 -24.77
CA LYS A 151 -11.20 3.87 -23.97
C LYS A 151 -11.60 5.22 -23.40
N LYS A 152 -12.89 5.35 -23.06
CA LYS A 152 -13.43 6.46 -22.28
C LYS A 152 -13.35 6.11 -20.79
N VAL A 153 -12.77 6.98 -19.99
CA VAL A 153 -12.56 6.69 -18.58
C VAL A 153 -13.07 7.81 -17.67
N ALA A 154 -13.58 7.44 -16.51
CA ALA A 154 -13.91 8.36 -15.43
C ALA A 154 -12.93 8.16 -14.27
N VAL A 155 -12.40 9.25 -13.75
CA VAL A 155 -11.62 9.29 -12.49
C VAL A 155 -12.54 9.81 -11.41
N VAL A 156 -12.81 9.00 -10.39
CA VAL A 156 -13.61 9.38 -9.21
C VAL A 156 -12.70 9.84 -8.11
N GLY A 157 -12.73 11.14 -7.83
CA GLY A 157 -11.88 11.88 -6.91
C GLY A 157 -11.23 13.07 -7.58
N GLY A 158 -11.42 14.26 -7.03
CA GLY A 158 -10.84 15.53 -7.51
C GLY A 158 -9.72 16.06 -6.60
N GLY A 159 -9.10 15.19 -5.80
CA GLY A 159 -7.86 15.48 -5.06
C GLY A 159 -6.63 15.31 -5.93
N ASN A 160 -5.41 15.48 -5.34
CA ASN A 160 -4.15 15.34 -6.10
C ASN A 160 -4.06 13.99 -6.82
N ALA A 161 -4.33 12.89 -6.13
CA ALA A 161 -4.29 11.56 -6.75
C ALA A 161 -5.21 11.44 -7.98
N GLY A 162 -6.43 12.00 -7.91
CA GLY A 162 -7.36 11.99 -9.06
C GLY A 162 -6.93 12.88 -10.21
N LEU A 163 -6.32 14.05 -9.93
CA LEU A 163 -5.80 14.93 -10.98
C LEU A 163 -4.56 14.31 -11.65
N GLU A 164 -3.65 13.72 -10.87
CA GLU A 164 -2.49 12.99 -11.37
C GLU A 164 -2.91 11.76 -12.19
N ALA A 165 -3.92 11.03 -11.74
CA ALA A 165 -4.47 9.92 -12.48
C ALA A 165 -5.05 10.34 -13.84
N ALA A 166 -5.68 11.53 -13.92
CA ALA A 166 -6.13 12.05 -15.19
C ALA A 166 -4.95 12.34 -16.15
N ILE A 167 -3.83 12.87 -15.64
CA ILE A 167 -2.60 13.08 -16.42
C ILE A 167 -2.04 11.75 -16.93
N ASP A 168 -1.94 10.74 -16.06
CA ASP A 168 -1.44 9.40 -16.41
C ASP A 168 -2.29 8.73 -17.50
N LEU A 169 -3.60 9.02 -17.53
CA LEU A 169 -4.55 8.46 -18.49
C LEU A 169 -4.53 9.15 -19.85
N PHE A 170 -4.16 10.43 -19.95
CA PHE A 170 -4.18 11.18 -21.22
C PHE A 170 -3.34 10.54 -22.33
N PRO A 171 -2.17 9.94 -22.12
CA PRO A 171 -1.43 9.25 -23.17
C PRO A 171 -2.20 8.10 -23.81
N TYR A 172 -3.04 7.42 -23.05
CA TYR A 172 -3.70 6.17 -23.43
C TYR A 172 -5.17 6.36 -23.80
N ALA A 173 -5.97 6.91 -22.89
CA ALA A 173 -7.41 7.02 -23.05
C ALA A 173 -7.81 7.94 -24.21
N SER A 174 -8.99 7.70 -24.80
CA SER A 174 -9.60 8.59 -25.80
C SER A 174 -10.29 9.78 -25.17
N GLU A 175 -10.97 9.57 -24.06
CA GLU A 175 -11.67 10.59 -23.30
C GLU A 175 -11.47 10.36 -21.78
N VAL A 176 -11.25 11.43 -21.03
CA VAL A 176 -11.11 11.40 -19.57
C VAL A 176 -12.14 12.35 -18.95
N TYR A 177 -12.82 11.88 -17.92
CA TYR A 177 -13.72 12.65 -17.08
C TYR A 177 -13.21 12.61 -15.65
N VAL A 178 -13.25 13.74 -14.93
CA VAL A 178 -12.97 13.78 -13.49
C VAL A 178 -14.27 14.01 -12.75
N MET A 179 -14.59 13.18 -11.76
CA MET A 179 -15.80 13.27 -10.96
C MET A 179 -15.44 13.62 -9.52
N GLU A 180 -15.94 14.74 -9.03
CA GLU A 180 -15.69 15.23 -7.67
C GLU A 180 -17.00 15.29 -6.87
N PHE A 181 -16.97 14.70 -5.67
CA PHE A 181 -18.11 14.71 -4.75
C PHE A 181 -18.43 16.12 -4.21
N GLY A 182 -17.40 16.94 -4.02
CA GLY A 182 -17.51 18.32 -3.56
C GLY A 182 -17.97 19.29 -4.65
N GLU A 183 -18.06 20.57 -4.28
CA GLU A 183 -18.43 21.66 -5.21
C GLU A 183 -17.28 22.05 -6.15
N SER A 184 -16.07 21.66 -5.82
CA SER A 184 -14.87 21.90 -6.64
C SER A 184 -13.80 20.86 -6.34
N PRO A 185 -12.92 20.53 -7.31
CA PRO A 185 -11.72 19.75 -7.05
C PRO A 185 -10.87 20.40 -5.95
N LYS A 186 -10.23 19.54 -5.13
CA LYS A 186 -9.38 19.95 -4.00
C LYS A 186 -7.90 19.70 -4.24
N GLY A 187 -7.54 19.21 -5.41
CA GLY A 187 -6.16 19.01 -5.79
C GLY A 187 -5.43 20.31 -6.09
N ASP A 188 -4.14 20.20 -6.35
CA ASP A 188 -3.25 21.34 -6.61
C ASP A 188 -3.79 22.21 -7.77
N PRO A 189 -3.89 23.54 -7.61
CA PRO A 189 -4.41 24.43 -8.64
C PRO A 189 -3.60 24.40 -9.94
N VAL A 190 -2.28 24.19 -9.88
CA VAL A 190 -1.43 24.12 -11.07
C VAL A 190 -1.77 22.87 -11.87
N THR A 191 -1.86 21.73 -11.22
CA THR A 191 -2.27 20.46 -11.83
C THR A 191 -3.69 20.54 -12.40
N LEU A 192 -4.61 21.19 -11.68
CA LEU A 192 -5.96 21.40 -12.15
C LEU A 192 -6.02 22.23 -13.44
N GLU A 193 -5.23 23.30 -13.54
CA GLU A 193 -5.14 24.11 -14.76
C GLU A 193 -4.46 23.34 -15.91
N GLU A 194 -3.46 22.53 -15.63
CA GLU A 194 -2.81 21.66 -16.62
C GLU A 194 -3.80 20.69 -17.24
N ILE A 195 -4.56 19.95 -16.45
CA ILE A 195 -5.52 18.98 -17.00
C ILE A 195 -6.62 19.64 -17.83
N LYS A 196 -7.06 20.87 -17.47
CA LYS A 196 -8.07 21.63 -18.22
C LYS A 196 -7.62 21.98 -19.63
N GLN A 197 -6.31 22.09 -19.87
CA GLN A 197 -5.76 22.41 -21.18
C GLN A 197 -5.69 21.18 -22.09
N ASN A 198 -5.84 19.97 -21.55
CA ASN A 198 -5.75 18.76 -22.34
C ASN A 198 -7.06 18.50 -23.13
N PRO A 199 -7.01 18.32 -24.47
CA PRO A 199 -8.20 18.13 -25.30
C PRO A 199 -8.96 16.82 -25.00
N LYS A 200 -8.31 15.84 -24.36
CA LYS A 200 -8.93 14.58 -23.95
C LYS A 200 -9.74 14.72 -22.66
N LEU A 201 -9.56 15.76 -21.85
CA LEU A 201 -10.46 16.04 -20.74
C LEU A 201 -11.80 16.52 -21.29
N LYS A 202 -12.85 15.73 -21.10
CA LYS A 202 -14.20 16.05 -21.58
C LYS A 202 -15.07 16.74 -20.54
N GLY A 203 -14.72 16.62 -19.27
CA GLY A 203 -15.42 17.33 -18.20
C GLY A 203 -14.87 17.07 -16.81
N ILE A 204 -15.09 18.07 -15.95
CA ILE A 204 -14.93 17.95 -14.51
C ILE A 204 -16.35 18.04 -13.93
N ILE A 205 -16.88 16.91 -13.47
CA ILE A 205 -18.25 16.79 -12.96
C ILE A 205 -18.17 16.94 -11.44
N VAL A 206 -18.59 18.08 -10.95
CA VAL A 206 -18.62 18.39 -9.51
C VAL A 206 -19.97 18.07 -8.89
N ASN A 207 -20.06 18.02 -7.56
CA ASN A 207 -21.23 17.58 -6.83
C ASN A 207 -21.72 16.18 -7.22
N ALA A 208 -20.83 15.34 -7.70
CA ALA A 208 -21.13 14.02 -8.25
C ALA A 208 -21.02 12.94 -7.17
N GLN A 209 -22.15 12.55 -6.61
CA GLN A 209 -22.22 11.39 -5.74
C GLN A 209 -22.36 10.13 -6.58
N THR A 210 -21.31 9.32 -6.64
CA THR A 210 -21.39 8.01 -7.31
C THR A 210 -22.40 7.11 -6.62
N LEU A 211 -23.27 6.47 -7.40
CA LEU A 211 -24.32 5.58 -6.92
C LEU A 211 -24.08 4.13 -7.31
N GLU A 212 -23.58 3.87 -8.53
CA GLU A 212 -23.43 2.52 -9.05
C GLU A 212 -22.42 2.53 -10.22
N VAL A 213 -21.60 1.49 -10.33
CA VAL A 213 -20.85 1.18 -11.54
C VAL A 213 -21.65 0.12 -12.31
N VAL A 214 -21.95 0.39 -13.58
CA VAL A 214 -22.83 -0.45 -14.40
C VAL A 214 -22.09 -1.09 -15.56
N GLY A 215 -22.56 -2.25 -15.96
CA GLY A 215 -22.02 -3.02 -17.09
C GLY A 215 -22.55 -4.45 -17.11
N ASP A 216 -22.07 -5.24 -18.05
CA ASP A 216 -22.35 -6.67 -18.11
C ASP A 216 -21.13 -7.50 -17.71
N THR A 217 -20.22 -7.77 -18.64
CA THR A 217 -18.93 -8.42 -18.36
C THR A 217 -17.87 -7.40 -17.94
N PHE A 218 -17.88 -6.23 -18.56
CA PHE A 218 -17.00 -5.10 -18.30
C PHE A 218 -17.82 -3.86 -17.96
N VAL A 219 -17.16 -2.84 -17.42
CA VAL A 219 -17.76 -1.52 -17.19
C VAL A 219 -18.32 -0.96 -18.48
N ALA A 220 -19.53 -0.41 -18.43
CA ALA A 220 -20.19 0.33 -19.51
C ALA A 220 -20.62 1.74 -19.07
N GLY A 221 -20.46 2.06 -17.79
CA GLY A 221 -20.76 3.40 -17.27
C GLY A 221 -20.78 3.49 -15.76
N ILE A 222 -21.03 4.71 -15.31
CA ILE A 222 -21.17 5.06 -13.89
C ILE A 222 -22.43 5.89 -13.70
N LYS A 223 -23.28 5.49 -12.76
CA LYS A 223 -24.42 6.28 -12.31
C LYS A 223 -24.01 7.19 -11.16
N TYR A 224 -24.44 8.42 -11.21
CA TYR A 224 -24.19 9.37 -10.16
C TYR A 224 -25.39 10.28 -9.95
N LYS A 225 -25.49 10.83 -8.73
CA LYS A 225 -26.47 11.84 -8.38
C LYS A 225 -25.79 13.20 -8.34
N ASP A 226 -26.33 14.15 -9.06
CA ASP A 226 -25.97 15.56 -8.91
C ASP A 226 -26.54 16.07 -7.58
N ARG A 227 -25.68 16.36 -6.62
CA ARG A 227 -26.06 16.77 -5.26
C ARG A 227 -26.72 18.14 -5.17
N LYS A 228 -26.60 18.98 -6.22
CA LYS A 228 -27.26 20.28 -6.32
C LYS A 228 -28.72 20.15 -6.78
N THR A 229 -28.92 19.38 -7.85
CA THR A 229 -30.24 19.24 -8.47
C THR A 229 -31.01 18.02 -7.95
N ASN A 230 -30.33 17.09 -7.27
CA ASN A 230 -30.81 15.77 -6.87
C ASN A 230 -31.18 14.86 -8.04
N GLU A 231 -30.79 15.19 -9.25
CA GLU A 231 -31.00 14.38 -10.44
C GLU A 231 -30.00 13.22 -10.53
N GLU A 232 -30.50 12.04 -10.89
CA GLU A 232 -29.65 10.91 -11.23
C GLU A 232 -29.24 10.99 -12.70
N LYS A 233 -27.97 10.80 -12.96
CA LYS A 233 -27.36 10.89 -14.27
C LYS A 233 -26.49 9.65 -14.55
N MET A 234 -26.32 9.36 -15.81
CA MET A 234 -25.46 8.27 -16.30
C MET A 234 -24.34 8.86 -17.14
N LEU A 235 -23.10 8.46 -16.84
CA LEU A 235 -21.95 8.73 -17.68
C LEU A 235 -21.49 7.42 -18.31
N ALA A 236 -21.56 7.33 -19.65
CA ALA A 236 -21.08 6.16 -20.38
C ALA A 236 -19.56 6.19 -20.49
N VAL A 237 -18.90 5.22 -19.86
CA VAL A 237 -17.44 5.05 -19.85
C VAL A 237 -17.09 3.57 -19.84
N ASP A 238 -15.92 3.23 -20.36
CA ASP A 238 -15.39 1.88 -20.41
C ASP A 238 -14.52 1.53 -19.20
N GLY A 239 -14.17 2.55 -18.41
CA GLY A 239 -13.36 2.39 -17.21
C GLY A 239 -13.62 3.44 -16.13
N VAL A 240 -13.41 3.04 -14.88
CA VAL A 240 -13.58 3.88 -13.69
C VAL A 240 -12.34 3.71 -12.81
N PHE A 241 -11.57 4.80 -12.64
CA PHE A 241 -10.45 4.88 -11.72
C PHE A 241 -10.93 5.50 -10.40
N ILE A 242 -10.80 4.76 -9.30
CA ILE A 242 -11.26 5.21 -7.98
C ILE A 242 -10.07 5.77 -7.20
N GLU A 243 -9.95 7.10 -7.17
CA GLU A 243 -8.83 7.84 -6.59
C GLU A 243 -9.28 8.71 -5.41
N ILE A 244 -9.97 8.09 -4.45
CA ILE A 244 -10.48 8.73 -3.23
C ILE A 244 -9.59 8.51 -2.01
N GLY A 245 -8.35 8.11 -2.26
CA GLY A 245 -7.30 7.91 -1.29
C GLY A 245 -7.15 6.48 -0.78
N SER A 246 -6.18 6.29 0.10
CA SER A 246 -5.89 5.02 0.77
C SER A 246 -5.90 5.20 2.29
N VAL A 247 -5.97 4.09 3.00
CA VAL A 247 -5.90 4.05 4.47
C VAL A 247 -4.74 3.14 4.85
N PRO A 248 -3.67 3.65 5.45
CA PRO A 248 -2.57 2.83 5.94
C PRO A 248 -3.07 1.81 6.97
N ASN A 249 -2.51 0.60 6.93
CA ASN A 249 -2.83 -0.43 7.91
C ASN A 249 -1.94 -0.24 9.14
N SER A 250 -2.10 0.87 9.85
CA SER A 250 -1.23 1.30 10.97
C SER A 250 -1.94 1.27 12.33
N GLU A 251 -3.19 0.82 12.40
CA GLU A 251 -4.00 0.84 13.61
C GLU A 251 -3.32 0.10 14.78
N PHE A 252 -2.62 -1.00 14.48
CA PHE A 252 -1.96 -1.87 15.46
C PHE A 252 -0.70 -1.28 16.10
N VAL A 253 -0.21 -0.12 15.60
CA VAL A 253 0.96 0.61 16.14
C VAL A 253 0.61 2.01 16.64
N LYS A 254 -0.67 2.34 16.71
CA LYS A 254 -1.14 3.64 17.18
C LYS A 254 -0.67 3.92 18.62
N GLY A 255 -0.01 5.07 18.81
CA GLY A 255 0.56 5.47 20.09
C GLY A 255 1.92 4.84 20.43
N LEU A 256 2.48 4.01 19.54
CA LEU A 256 3.80 3.42 19.68
C LEU A 256 4.83 4.12 18.77
N VAL A 257 4.42 4.52 17.57
CA VAL A 257 5.21 5.28 16.60
C VAL A 257 4.47 6.54 16.17
N ASP A 258 5.18 7.52 15.66
CA ASP A 258 4.57 8.74 15.15
C ASP A 258 3.85 8.45 13.83
N LEU A 259 2.62 8.96 13.74
CA LEU A 259 1.78 8.90 12.56
C LEU A 259 1.46 10.31 12.07
N ASP A 260 1.38 10.48 10.76
CA ASP A 260 0.90 11.72 10.16
C ASP A 260 -0.63 11.88 10.30
N THR A 261 -1.18 12.96 9.76
CA THR A 261 -2.63 13.25 9.78
C THR A 261 -3.47 12.26 8.96
N PHE A 262 -2.84 11.49 8.08
CA PHE A 262 -3.48 10.44 7.27
C PHE A 262 -3.35 9.04 7.88
N GLY A 263 -2.64 8.93 9.02
CA GLY A 263 -2.35 7.68 9.70
C GLY A 263 -1.15 6.92 9.12
N GLN A 264 -0.34 7.55 8.28
CA GLN A 264 0.89 6.96 7.74
C GLN A 264 1.99 6.99 8.80
N VAL A 265 2.81 5.94 8.82
CA VAL A 265 3.98 5.86 9.72
C VAL A 265 5.06 6.81 9.21
N ILE A 266 5.44 7.80 10.03
CA ILE A 266 6.50 8.75 9.71
C ILE A 266 7.85 8.03 9.83
N ILE A 267 8.69 8.11 8.78
CA ILE A 267 10.00 7.46 8.73
C ILE A 267 11.14 8.43 8.37
N ASP A 268 12.34 8.12 8.86
CA ASP A 268 13.57 8.58 8.21
C ASP A 268 13.83 7.76 6.94
N SER A 269 13.68 8.36 5.78
CA SER A 269 13.79 7.69 4.48
C SER A 269 15.17 7.09 4.19
N LYS A 270 16.23 7.50 4.91
CA LYS A 270 17.58 6.92 4.75
C LYS A 270 17.69 5.54 5.38
N HIS A 271 17.08 5.35 6.56
CA HIS A 271 17.21 4.16 7.37
C HIS A 271 15.91 3.39 7.52
N ALA A 272 14.80 3.93 6.98
CA ALA A 272 13.46 3.40 7.18
C ALA A 272 13.09 3.23 8.68
N SER A 273 13.70 4.05 9.56
CA SER A 273 13.48 4.04 11.00
C SER A 273 12.28 4.90 11.37
N THR A 274 11.52 4.46 12.37
CA THR A 274 10.41 5.22 12.96
C THR A 274 10.89 6.05 14.14
N SER A 275 9.99 6.80 14.78
CA SER A 275 10.28 7.50 16.05
C SER A 275 10.63 6.55 17.21
N GLN A 276 10.27 5.26 17.12
CA GLN A 276 10.55 4.26 18.14
C GLN A 276 11.79 3.44 17.76
N PRO A 277 12.89 3.48 18.55
CA PRO A 277 14.10 2.70 18.31
C PRO A 277 13.81 1.19 18.22
N GLY A 278 14.28 0.52 17.16
CA GLY A 278 14.03 -0.91 16.92
C GLY A 278 12.76 -1.20 16.14
N ILE A 279 11.95 -0.18 15.83
CA ILE A 279 10.83 -0.29 14.89
C ILE A 279 11.19 0.41 13.59
N PHE A 280 11.04 -0.31 12.49
CA PHE A 280 11.28 0.14 11.13
C PHE A 280 9.99 -0.01 10.32
N ALA A 281 9.83 0.78 9.26
CA ALA A 281 8.66 0.65 8.39
C ALA A 281 9.03 0.80 6.92
N ALA A 282 8.28 0.13 6.04
CA ALA A 282 8.51 0.18 4.60
C ALA A 282 7.23 -0.06 3.80
N GLY A 283 7.16 0.53 2.62
CA GLY A 283 6.04 0.40 1.69
C GLY A 283 4.88 1.32 2.05
N ASP A 284 3.69 0.98 1.55
CA ASP A 284 2.52 1.87 1.54
C ASP A 284 2.01 2.31 2.93
N ILE A 285 2.45 1.65 4.00
CA ILE A 285 2.16 2.03 5.38
C ILE A 285 2.87 3.32 5.80
N THR A 286 3.96 3.69 5.14
CA THR A 286 4.81 4.85 5.48
C THR A 286 4.31 6.15 4.86
N ASP A 287 4.93 7.25 5.23
CA ASP A 287 4.69 8.60 4.65
C ASP A 287 5.43 8.85 3.32
N ASP A 288 6.09 7.81 2.73
CA ASP A 288 6.64 7.93 1.38
C ASP A 288 5.52 8.27 0.38
N PRO A 289 5.69 9.33 -0.43
CA PRO A 289 4.65 9.76 -1.37
C PRO A 289 4.41 8.76 -2.51
N TYR A 290 5.40 7.93 -2.86
CA TYR A 290 5.32 7.04 -4.02
C TYR A 290 4.97 5.61 -3.62
N LYS A 291 3.73 5.19 -3.86
CA LYS A 291 3.20 3.89 -3.48
C LYS A 291 3.38 2.87 -4.62
N GLN A 292 4.61 2.36 -4.80
CA GLN A 292 4.98 1.43 -5.86
C GLN A 292 5.63 0.16 -5.30
N ASN A 293 5.40 -0.99 -5.94
CA ASN A 293 5.97 -2.29 -5.52
C ASN A 293 7.50 -2.27 -5.43
N ASN A 294 8.17 -1.65 -6.41
CA ASN A 294 9.64 -1.58 -6.41
C ASN A 294 10.18 -0.67 -5.30
N ILE A 295 9.51 0.45 -5.02
CA ILE A 295 9.86 1.36 -3.92
C ILE A 295 9.65 0.64 -2.60
N SER A 296 8.48 0.02 -2.41
CA SER A 296 8.16 -0.77 -1.23
C SER A 296 9.21 -1.86 -0.94
N ALA A 297 9.65 -2.58 -1.99
CA ALA A 297 10.70 -3.58 -1.86
C ALA A 297 12.06 -2.95 -1.53
N GLY A 298 12.43 -1.85 -2.18
CA GLY A 298 13.69 -1.13 -1.94
C GLY A 298 13.78 -0.57 -0.52
N ASP A 299 12.71 0.05 -0.03
CA ASP A 299 12.65 0.59 1.34
C ASP A 299 12.70 -0.51 2.39
N ALA A 300 12.07 -1.65 2.11
CA ALA A 300 12.13 -2.81 2.98
C ALA A 300 13.54 -3.42 3.08
N VAL A 301 14.34 -3.33 2.02
CA VAL A 301 15.78 -3.66 2.08
C VAL A 301 16.50 -2.72 3.02
N LYS A 302 16.24 -1.41 2.97
CA LYS A 302 16.81 -0.43 3.92
C LYS A 302 16.39 -0.76 5.35
N ALA A 303 15.09 -1.02 5.59
CA ALA A 303 14.55 -1.41 6.89
C ALA A 303 15.26 -2.66 7.45
N ALA A 304 15.43 -3.70 6.65
CA ALA A 304 16.10 -4.94 7.05
C ALA A 304 17.57 -4.73 7.41
N LEU A 305 18.30 -3.92 6.63
CA LEU A 305 19.71 -3.60 6.90
C LEU A 305 19.86 -2.72 8.14
N SER A 306 18.94 -1.80 8.37
CA SER A 306 18.89 -0.95 9.57
C SER A 306 18.53 -1.77 10.82
N ALA A 307 17.59 -2.69 10.73
CA ALA A 307 17.27 -3.63 11.80
C ALA A 307 18.49 -4.51 12.15
N TYR A 308 19.23 -4.99 11.16
CA TYR A 308 20.47 -5.72 11.39
C TYR A 308 21.52 -4.88 12.14
N ALA A 309 21.75 -3.64 11.69
CA ALA A 309 22.69 -2.73 12.35
C ALA A 309 22.27 -2.44 13.80
N TYR A 310 20.98 -2.21 14.03
CA TYR A 310 20.43 -2.00 15.37
C TYR A 310 20.66 -3.21 16.29
N ILE A 311 20.42 -4.42 15.82
CA ILE A 311 20.62 -5.67 16.59
C ILE A 311 22.10 -5.87 16.93
N LEU A 312 23.02 -5.59 16.01
CA LEU A 312 24.45 -5.66 16.28
C LEU A 312 24.90 -4.62 17.33
N GLN A 313 24.34 -3.42 17.29
CA GLN A 313 24.64 -2.40 18.28
C GLN A 313 24.17 -2.82 19.69
N ARG A 314 22.96 -3.39 19.78
CA ARG A 314 22.43 -3.94 21.05
C ARG A 314 23.36 -5.00 21.66
N GLN A 315 23.93 -5.89 20.84
CA GLN A 315 24.83 -6.94 21.31
C GLN A 315 26.11 -6.37 21.91
N LYS A 316 26.62 -5.25 21.38
CA LYS A 316 27.82 -4.56 21.90
C LYS A 316 27.57 -3.83 23.21
N THR A 317 26.35 -3.34 23.45
CA THR A 317 25.99 -2.58 24.66
C THR A 317 25.43 -3.47 25.78
N SER A 318 25.25 -4.76 25.55
CA SER A 318 24.80 -5.72 26.56
C SER A 318 25.92 -6.09 27.50
N PRO A 319 25.75 -6.10 28.85
CA PRO A 319 26.80 -6.38 29.84
C PRO A 319 27.46 -7.76 29.75
N ALA A 320 26.97 -8.65 28.90
CA ALA A 320 27.52 -10.00 28.70
C ALA A 320 28.74 -10.05 27.74
N ALA A 321 29.18 -8.91 27.16
CA ALA A 321 30.34 -8.85 26.26
C ALA A 321 31.69 -8.66 26.99
N GLU A 322 31.69 -8.61 28.30
CA GLU A 322 32.91 -8.47 29.16
C GLU A 322 33.30 -9.78 29.87
N LYS A 323 33.20 -10.92 29.19
CA LYS A 323 33.79 -12.16 29.70
C LYS A 323 34.61 -12.89 28.66
#